data_024bf5e665685f0a9182f46bdde10e7d
#
_entry.id   024bf5e665685f0a9182f46bdde10e7d
#
_cell.length_a   1.000
_cell.length_b   1.000
_cell.length_c   1.000
_cell.angle_alpha   90.00
_cell.angle_beta   90.00
_cell.angle_gamma   90.00
#
_symmetry.space_group_name_H-M   'P 1'
#
loop_
_entity.id
_entity.type
_entity.pdbx_description
1 polymer ?
#
loop_
_entity_poly.entity_id
_entity_poly.type
_entity_poly.pdbx_seq_one_letter_code
_entity_poly.pdbx_strand_id
1 'polypeptide(L)'
;MTSAQKHIQLLAYSFVTWFAFYLIGLPEYYQQWYLWAKVLVLFIVTIMYFPITRYTLEKYWSDGRHLANSCWLALYLTLPLFVYDYLLLGWYKGFGIEFVRPYWCLTFFYFSFWIQFPAIGLWMEREILRTNEKVATEKMADVS
;
A
#
# COMPACT_ATOMS: atom_id res chain seq x y z
N MET A 1 -11.51 -11.45 -14.63
CA MET A 1 -12.05 -11.32 -13.25
C MET A 1 -13.16 -10.29 -13.23
N THR A 2 -14.27 -10.58 -12.57
CA THR A 2 -15.35 -9.60 -12.38
C THR A 2 -14.89 -8.49 -11.43
N SER A 3 -15.45 -7.28 -11.58
CA SER A 3 -15.13 -6.14 -10.72
C SER A 3 -15.32 -6.47 -9.22
N ALA A 4 -16.38 -7.19 -8.88
CA ALA A 4 -16.67 -7.62 -7.51
C ALA A 4 -15.57 -8.53 -6.92
N GLN A 5 -15.01 -9.44 -7.71
CA GLN A 5 -13.92 -10.32 -7.25
C GLN A 5 -12.65 -9.53 -6.91
N LYS A 6 -12.33 -8.49 -7.68
CA LYS A 6 -11.18 -7.61 -7.39
C LYS A 6 -11.36 -6.89 -6.06
N HIS A 7 -12.54 -6.37 -5.78
CA HIS A 7 -12.83 -5.70 -4.51
C HIS A 7 -12.77 -6.65 -3.30
N ILE A 8 -13.28 -7.86 -3.44
CA ILE A 8 -13.20 -8.88 -2.38
C ILE A 8 -11.74 -9.27 -2.10
N GLN A 9 -10.94 -9.45 -3.16
CA GLN A 9 -9.51 -9.76 -2.99
C GLN A 9 -8.73 -8.62 -2.32
N LEU A 10 -9.03 -7.37 -2.67
CA LEU A 10 -8.43 -6.21 -2.00
C LEU A 10 -8.80 -6.14 -0.53
N LEU A 11 -10.05 -6.41 -0.20
CA LEU A 11 -10.50 -6.44 1.18
C LEU A 11 -9.83 -7.59 1.95
N ALA A 12 -9.73 -8.78 1.37
CA ALA A 12 -9.00 -9.90 1.96
C ALA A 12 -7.51 -9.58 2.15
N TYR A 13 -6.88 -8.96 1.15
CA TYR A 13 -5.49 -8.53 1.23
C TYR A 13 -5.27 -7.50 2.35
N SER A 14 -6.18 -6.54 2.48
CA SER A 14 -6.18 -5.55 3.57
C SER A 14 -6.27 -6.23 4.95
N PHE A 15 -7.18 -7.19 5.11
CA PHE A 15 -7.32 -7.93 6.36
C PHE A 15 -6.07 -8.75 6.69
N VAL A 16 -5.49 -9.47 5.73
CA VAL A 16 -4.25 -10.24 5.91
C VAL A 16 -3.08 -9.31 6.30
N THR A 17 -2.98 -8.15 5.67
CA THR A 17 -1.97 -7.14 5.98
C THR A 17 -2.13 -6.64 7.42
N TRP A 18 -3.34 -6.26 7.82
CA TRP A 18 -3.62 -5.83 9.18
C TRP A 18 -3.32 -6.92 10.21
N PHE A 19 -3.76 -8.15 9.93
CA PHE A 19 -3.53 -9.29 10.81
C PHE A 19 -2.04 -9.62 10.96
N ALA A 20 -1.26 -9.51 9.89
CA ALA A 20 0.19 -9.67 9.95
C ALA A 20 0.85 -8.62 10.86
N PHE A 21 0.46 -7.35 10.74
CA PHE A 21 0.92 -6.29 11.65
C PHE A 21 0.49 -6.52 13.11
N TYR A 22 -0.72 -7.02 13.31
CA TYR A 22 -1.20 -7.38 14.65
C TYR A 22 -0.38 -8.52 15.28
N LEU A 23 -0.06 -9.58 14.51
CA LEU A 23 0.78 -10.70 14.98
C LEU A 23 2.21 -10.28 15.31
N ILE A 24 2.78 -9.33 14.58
CA ILE A 24 4.10 -8.75 14.87
C ILE A 24 4.06 -7.96 16.19
N GLY A 25 2.88 -7.70 16.74
CA GLY A 25 2.69 -7.03 18.03
C GLY A 25 2.95 -5.52 17.97
N LEU A 26 2.87 -4.92 16.77
CA LEU A 26 3.09 -3.50 16.56
C LEU A 26 2.27 -2.58 17.51
N PRO A 27 0.99 -2.87 17.85
CA PRO A 27 0.23 -2.01 18.76
C PRO A 27 0.76 -1.97 20.18
N GLU A 28 1.36 -3.05 20.70
CA GLU A 28 1.79 -3.15 22.10
C GLU A 28 3.30 -3.10 22.27
N TYR A 29 4.04 -4.01 21.65
CA TYR A 29 5.49 -4.07 21.75
C TYR A 29 6.18 -2.89 21.11
N TYR A 30 5.67 -2.43 19.99
CA TYR A 30 6.23 -1.30 19.24
C TYR A 30 6.19 0.01 20.03
N GLN A 31 5.21 0.19 20.91
CA GLN A 31 5.13 1.38 21.78
C GLN A 31 6.28 1.47 22.78
N GLN A 32 6.84 0.33 23.17
CA GLN A 32 7.95 0.26 24.13
C GLN A 32 9.32 0.44 23.47
N TRP A 33 9.40 0.42 22.15
CA TRP A 33 10.67 0.54 21.45
C TRP A 33 11.22 1.96 21.47
N TYR A 34 12.54 2.09 21.42
CA TYR A 34 13.19 3.37 21.25
C TYR A 34 12.76 4.07 19.96
N LEU A 35 12.74 5.40 19.97
CA LEU A 35 12.29 6.19 18.81
C LEU A 35 13.03 5.84 17.52
N TRP A 36 14.36 5.67 17.59
CA TRP A 36 15.16 5.29 16.42
C TRP A 36 14.76 3.93 15.83
N ALA A 37 14.41 2.95 16.68
CA ALA A 37 13.96 1.64 16.23
C ALA A 37 12.58 1.72 15.54
N LYS A 38 11.68 2.55 16.06
CA LYS A 38 10.39 2.83 15.43
C LYS A 38 10.56 3.43 14.04
N VAL A 39 11.42 4.43 13.91
CA VAL A 39 11.73 5.08 12.64
C VAL A 39 12.37 4.10 11.65
N LEU A 40 13.31 3.26 12.11
CA LEU A 40 13.95 2.25 11.28
C LEU A 40 12.92 1.27 10.69
N VAL A 41 12.01 0.76 11.51
CA VAL A 41 10.94 -0.14 11.05
C VAL A 41 10.02 0.54 10.04
N LEU A 42 9.68 1.81 10.24
CA LEU A 42 8.90 2.58 9.27
C LEU A 42 9.58 2.60 7.90
N PHE A 43 10.89 2.88 7.84
CA PHE A 43 11.65 2.86 6.60
C PHE A 43 11.69 1.47 5.96
N ILE A 44 11.99 0.43 6.75
CA ILE A 44 12.06 -0.95 6.25
C ILE A 44 10.72 -1.37 5.64
N VAL A 45 9.61 -1.16 6.35
CA VAL A 45 8.28 -1.50 5.87
C VAL A 45 7.91 -0.70 4.62
N THR A 46 8.20 0.59 4.59
CA THR A 46 7.95 1.44 3.41
C THR A 46 8.71 0.94 2.18
N ILE A 47 9.99 0.56 2.34
CA ILE A 47 10.80 0.01 1.26
C ILE A 47 10.28 -1.36 0.82
N MET A 48 9.88 -2.23 1.75
CA MET A 48 9.33 -3.55 1.43
C MET A 48 7.99 -3.46 0.66
N TYR A 49 7.18 -2.44 0.94
CA TYR A 49 5.93 -2.25 0.21
C TYR A 49 6.12 -1.84 -1.24
N PHE A 50 7.27 -1.31 -1.61
CA PHE A 50 7.57 -0.94 -3.00
C PHE A 50 7.49 -2.15 -3.95
N PRO A 51 8.28 -3.22 -3.79
CA PRO A 51 8.20 -4.40 -4.64
C PRO A 51 6.87 -5.14 -4.49
N ILE A 52 6.28 -5.17 -3.30
CA ILE A 52 4.99 -5.82 -3.05
C ILE A 52 3.89 -5.12 -3.85
N THR A 53 3.84 -3.80 -3.83
CA THR A 53 2.86 -3.01 -4.56
C THR A 53 3.02 -3.19 -6.07
N ARG A 54 4.26 -3.12 -6.57
CA ARG A 54 4.56 -3.37 -7.98
C ARG A 54 4.07 -4.75 -8.42
N TYR A 55 4.45 -5.79 -7.69
CA TYR A 55 4.02 -7.17 -7.97
C TYR A 55 2.49 -7.31 -7.94
N THR A 56 1.83 -6.71 -6.97
CA THR A 56 0.37 -6.75 -6.83
C THR A 56 -0.32 -6.08 -8.01
N LEU A 57 0.16 -4.92 -8.44
CA LEU A 57 -0.37 -4.20 -9.59
C LEU A 57 -0.17 -4.98 -10.90
N GLU A 58 1.00 -5.55 -11.12
CA GLU A 58 1.30 -6.37 -12.30
C GLU A 58 0.45 -7.64 -12.35
N LYS A 59 0.28 -8.33 -11.24
CA LYS A 59 -0.43 -9.60 -11.15
C LYS A 59 -1.95 -9.47 -11.24
N TYR A 60 -2.53 -8.51 -10.52
CA TYR A 60 -3.99 -8.40 -10.39
C TYR A 60 -4.62 -7.40 -11.33
N TRP A 61 -3.86 -6.46 -11.87
CA TRP A 61 -4.34 -5.41 -12.77
C TRP A 61 -3.43 -5.20 -13.97
N SER A 62 -3.50 -6.13 -14.91
CA SER A 62 -2.77 -6.07 -16.17
C SER A 62 -3.41 -5.16 -17.23
N ASP A 63 -4.44 -4.39 -16.85
CA ASP A 63 -5.20 -3.52 -17.75
C ASP A 63 -4.48 -2.21 -18.13
N GLY A 64 -3.23 -2.03 -17.69
CA GLY A 64 -2.40 -0.85 -18.00
C GLY A 64 -2.76 0.43 -17.23
N ARG A 65 -3.82 0.40 -16.42
CA ARG A 65 -4.30 1.55 -15.64
C ARG A 65 -3.70 1.54 -14.23
N HIS A 66 -2.38 1.52 -14.15
CA HIS A 66 -1.67 1.32 -12.89
C HIS A 66 -1.87 2.45 -11.88
N LEU A 67 -1.98 3.70 -12.34
CA LEU A 67 -2.25 4.83 -11.44
C LEU A 67 -3.62 4.71 -10.76
N ALA A 68 -4.68 4.45 -11.53
CA ALA A 68 -6.03 4.28 -10.96
C ALA A 68 -6.09 3.08 -10.01
N ASN A 69 -5.47 1.96 -10.39
CA ASN A 69 -5.45 0.75 -9.59
C ASN A 69 -4.62 0.93 -8.30
N SER A 70 -3.54 1.70 -8.35
CA SER A 70 -2.74 2.03 -7.16
C SER A 70 -3.49 2.94 -6.18
N CYS A 71 -4.32 3.86 -6.68
CA CYS A 71 -5.21 4.65 -5.83
C CYS A 71 -6.27 3.77 -5.14
N TRP A 72 -6.86 2.80 -5.86
CA TRP A 72 -7.75 1.82 -5.25
C TRP A 72 -7.05 0.98 -4.18
N LEU A 73 -5.82 0.53 -4.46
CA LEU A 73 -5.01 -0.21 -3.50
C LEU A 73 -4.73 0.63 -2.25
N ALA A 74 -4.37 1.90 -2.41
CA ALA A 74 -4.17 2.83 -1.30
C ALA A 74 -5.44 2.97 -0.45
N LEU A 75 -6.60 3.13 -1.09
CA LEU A 75 -7.89 3.24 -0.40
C LEU A 75 -8.17 1.97 0.43
N TYR A 76 -8.02 0.78 -0.17
CA TYR A 76 -8.30 -0.48 0.51
C TYR A 76 -7.28 -0.85 1.59
N LEU A 77 -6.05 -0.35 1.51
CA LEU A 77 -5.05 -0.53 2.56
C LEU A 77 -5.10 0.54 3.66
N THR A 78 -5.77 1.66 3.43
CA THR A 78 -5.89 2.68 4.48
C THR A 78 -7.22 2.63 5.21
N LEU A 79 -8.33 2.65 4.49
CA LEU A 79 -9.65 2.76 5.09
C LEU A 79 -10.05 1.53 5.91
N PRO A 80 -9.95 0.29 5.42
CA PRO A 80 -10.21 -0.89 6.23
C PRO A 80 -9.21 -1.05 7.39
N LEU A 81 -7.91 -0.77 7.18
CA LEU A 81 -6.93 -0.82 8.27
C LEU A 81 -7.29 0.16 9.38
N PHE A 82 -7.66 1.39 9.04
CA PHE A 82 -8.10 2.37 10.01
C PHE A 82 -9.34 1.88 10.79
N VAL A 83 -10.31 1.26 10.11
CA VAL A 83 -11.49 0.69 10.76
C VAL A 83 -11.10 -0.44 11.72
N TYR A 84 -10.22 -1.35 11.32
CA TYR A 84 -9.75 -2.43 12.19
C TYR A 84 -8.98 -1.90 13.40
N ASP A 85 -8.12 -0.93 13.21
CA ASP A 85 -7.38 -0.28 14.30
C ASP A 85 -8.32 0.50 15.22
N TYR A 86 -9.33 1.18 14.69
CA TYR A 86 -10.34 1.84 15.48
C TYR A 86 -11.17 0.85 16.32
N LEU A 87 -11.56 -0.29 15.75
CA LEU A 87 -12.30 -1.33 16.49
C LEU A 87 -11.44 -1.92 17.61
N LEU A 88 -10.14 -2.16 17.37
CA LEU A 88 -9.24 -2.73 18.34
C LEU A 88 -8.81 -1.71 19.40
N LEU A 89 -8.33 -0.55 18.98
CA LEU A 89 -7.70 0.44 19.88
C LEU A 89 -8.71 1.46 20.38
N GLY A 90 -9.58 1.94 19.50
CA GLY A 90 -10.57 2.97 19.84
C GLY A 90 -11.70 2.41 20.71
N TRP A 91 -12.30 1.32 20.29
CA TRP A 91 -13.47 0.77 20.97
C TRP A 91 -13.08 -0.26 22.06
N TYR A 92 -12.34 -1.31 21.71
CA TYR A 92 -11.99 -2.37 22.66
C TYR A 92 -11.06 -1.88 23.78
N LYS A 93 -10.04 -1.09 23.46
CA LYS A 93 -9.12 -0.49 24.46
C LYS A 93 -9.62 0.85 25.02
N GLY A 94 -10.70 1.41 24.51
CA GLY A 94 -11.35 2.61 25.05
C GLY A 94 -10.65 3.95 24.73
N PHE A 95 -9.70 3.99 23.79
CA PHE A 95 -9.01 5.25 23.41
C PHE A 95 -9.86 6.19 22.54
N GLY A 96 -11.00 5.72 22.00
CA GLY A 96 -11.77 6.49 21.04
C GLY A 96 -10.93 6.85 19.80
N ILE A 97 -11.19 8.00 19.19
CA ILE A 97 -10.41 8.49 18.04
C ILE A 97 -9.02 9.01 18.43
N GLU A 98 -8.80 9.24 19.72
CA GLU A 98 -7.52 9.75 20.23
C GLU A 98 -6.37 8.74 20.14
N PHE A 99 -6.65 7.47 19.77
CA PHE A 99 -5.61 6.47 19.53
C PHE A 99 -4.57 6.91 18.47
N VAL A 100 -4.95 7.81 17.58
CA VAL A 100 -4.08 8.38 16.53
C VAL A 100 -2.83 9.03 17.11
N ARG A 101 -2.89 9.62 18.31
CA ARG A 101 -1.76 10.28 18.97
C ARG A 101 -0.72 9.29 19.49
N PRO A 102 -1.06 8.34 20.39
CA PRO A 102 -0.09 7.37 20.89
C PRO A 102 0.40 6.41 19.80
N TYR A 103 -0.43 6.13 18.79
CA TYR A 103 -0.10 5.26 17.67
C TYR A 103 0.24 6.03 16.38
N TRP A 104 0.97 7.14 16.50
CA TRP A 104 1.35 8.01 15.39
C TRP A 104 2.04 7.28 14.23
N CYS A 105 2.72 6.17 14.50
CA CYS A 105 3.36 5.34 13.48
C CYS A 105 2.34 4.69 12.54
N LEU A 106 1.19 4.23 13.04
CA LEU A 106 0.10 3.72 12.20
C LEU A 106 -0.46 4.84 11.31
N THR A 107 -0.66 6.02 11.88
CA THR A 107 -1.09 7.21 11.14
C THR A 107 -0.11 7.57 10.03
N PHE A 108 1.20 7.47 10.30
CA PHE A 108 2.24 7.67 9.29
C PHE A 108 2.09 6.70 8.12
N PHE A 109 1.81 5.41 8.36
CA PHE A 109 1.59 4.43 7.29
C PHE A 109 0.39 4.79 6.42
N TYR A 110 -0.72 5.28 6.97
CA TYR A 110 -1.88 5.68 6.18
C TYR A 110 -1.51 6.77 5.17
N PHE A 111 -0.80 7.82 5.60
CA PHE A 111 -0.33 8.87 4.70
C PHE A 111 0.72 8.37 3.72
N SER A 112 1.65 7.54 4.17
CA SER A 112 2.71 6.96 3.33
C SER A 112 2.12 6.15 2.16
N PHE A 113 1.09 5.35 2.38
CA PHE A 113 0.44 4.57 1.32
C PHE A 113 -0.23 5.45 0.28
N TRP A 114 -0.83 6.57 0.67
CA TRP A 114 -1.43 7.54 -0.24
C TRP A 114 -0.43 8.29 -1.12
N ILE A 115 0.80 8.39 -0.69
CA ILE A 115 1.90 8.97 -1.48
C ILE A 115 2.60 7.88 -2.30
N GLN A 116 2.97 6.79 -1.67
CA GLN A 116 3.81 5.74 -2.25
C GLN A 116 3.10 4.98 -3.38
N PHE A 117 1.87 4.55 -3.16
CA PHE A 117 1.18 3.71 -4.15
C PHE A 117 0.84 4.45 -5.44
N PRO A 118 0.27 5.66 -5.42
CA PRO A 118 0.09 6.44 -6.63
C PRO A 118 1.39 6.78 -7.34
N ALA A 119 2.48 7.05 -6.59
CA ALA A 119 3.79 7.30 -7.18
C ALA A 119 4.33 6.08 -7.93
N ILE A 120 4.17 4.86 -7.37
CA ILE A 120 4.55 3.61 -8.03
C ILE A 120 3.69 3.37 -9.27
N GLY A 121 2.36 3.56 -9.17
CA GLY A 121 1.46 3.42 -10.31
C GLY A 121 1.81 4.35 -11.46
N LEU A 122 2.10 5.61 -11.18
CA LEU A 122 2.53 6.59 -12.17
C LEU A 122 3.89 6.23 -12.80
N TRP A 123 4.83 5.73 -11.98
CA TRP A 123 6.12 5.29 -12.49
C TRP A 123 5.97 4.10 -13.44
N MET A 124 5.14 3.11 -13.11
CA MET A 124 4.87 1.96 -13.98
C MET A 124 4.22 2.37 -15.30
N GLU A 125 3.25 3.28 -15.29
CA GLU A 125 2.64 3.81 -16.54
C GLU A 125 3.67 4.50 -17.42
N ARG A 126 4.54 5.31 -16.84
CA ARG A 126 5.62 5.98 -17.59
C ARG A 126 6.64 4.99 -18.18
N GLU A 127 6.95 3.92 -17.47
CA GLU A 127 7.86 2.86 -17.95
C GLU A 127 7.27 2.16 -19.18
N ILE A 128 5.97 1.84 -19.17
CA ILE A 128 5.28 1.24 -20.30
C ILE A 128 5.27 2.18 -21.51
N LEU A 129 4.97 3.45 -21.34
CA LEU A 129 4.97 4.44 -22.44
C LEU A 129 6.35 4.55 -23.08
N ARG A 130 7.40 4.65 -22.30
CA ARG A 130 8.79 4.70 -22.79
C ARG A 130 9.19 3.44 -23.58
N THR A 131 8.75 2.27 -23.12
CA THR A 131 9.02 1.01 -23.81
C THR A 131 8.31 0.96 -25.15
N ASN A 132 7.05 1.38 -25.21
CA ASN A 132 6.27 1.42 -26.44
C ASN A 132 6.85 2.41 -27.47
N GLU A 133 7.33 3.57 -27.01
CA GLU A 133 8.01 4.55 -27.88
C GLU A 133 9.30 3.98 -28.49
N LYS A 134 10.12 3.28 -27.72
CA LYS A 134 11.34 2.62 -28.20
C LYS A 134 11.03 1.58 -29.28
N VAL A 135 10.07 0.70 -29.01
CA VAL A 135 9.66 -0.34 -29.97
C VAL A 135 9.10 0.27 -31.24
N ALA A 136 8.34 1.36 -31.17
CA ALA A 136 7.84 2.07 -32.34
C ALA A 136 8.99 2.68 -33.18
N THR A 137 9.98 3.26 -32.51
CA THR A 137 11.15 3.86 -33.16
C THR A 137 12.02 2.81 -33.87
N GLU A 138 12.25 1.66 -33.20
CA GLU A 138 13.01 0.53 -33.80
C GLU A 138 12.32 -0.03 -35.03
N LYS A 139 10.99 -0.20 -34.99
CA LYS A 139 10.21 -0.68 -36.15
C LYS A 139 10.26 0.30 -37.33
N MET A 140 10.29 1.60 -37.08
CA MET A 140 10.43 2.60 -38.16
C MET A 140 11.83 2.57 -38.77
N ALA A 141 12.86 2.30 -37.97
CA ALA A 141 14.24 2.22 -38.48
C ALA A 141 14.48 0.96 -39.33
N ASP A 142 13.80 -0.15 -39.01
CA ASP A 142 13.91 -1.39 -39.81
C ASP A 142 13.18 -1.35 -41.15
N VAL A 143 12.26 -0.42 -41.35
CA VAL A 143 11.48 -0.27 -42.57
C VAL A 143 12.09 0.77 -43.55
N SER A 144 13.06 1.55 -43.12
CA SER A 144 13.78 2.56 -43.94
C SER A 144 15.05 1.95 -44.53
#